data_7f2b6aeabd1929703e4ee3260b229ab4
#
_entry.id   7f2b6aeabd1929703e4ee3260b229ab4
#
_cell.length_a   1.000
_cell.length_b   1.000
_cell.length_c   1.000
_cell.angle_alpha   90.00
_cell.angle_beta   90.00
_cell.angle_gamma   90.00
#
_symmetry.space_group_name_H-M   'P 1'
#
loop_
_entity.id
_entity.type
_entity.pdbx_description
1 polymer ?
#
loop_
_entity_poly.entity_id
_entity_poly.type
_entity_poly.pdbx_seq_one_letter_code
_entity_poly.pdbx_strand_id
1 'polypeptide(L)'
;MRQYLPLDAVLDGLFGVVSRLFGVTAVERQPADVGAQVWDEHVRLFELRKSDGQPTAYVFLDPFARAAEKRGGAWMDEVCSRSRACASAGSAARLPVAHMVCNQSPPVANADGTVTPSLMTFGEVETLFHECGHALQHMLTRVDEGHVS
;
A
#
# COMPACT_ATOMS: atom_id res chain seq x y z
N MET A 1 7.69 -24.06 0.31
CA MET A 1 7.10 -23.01 1.17
C MET A 1 6.50 -21.85 0.36
N ARG A 2 7.17 -21.35 -0.69
CA ARG A 2 6.66 -20.28 -1.59
C ARG A 2 5.22 -20.49 -2.09
N GLN A 3 4.86 -21.72 -2.45
CA GLN A 3 3.52 -22.05 -2.97
C GLN A 3 2.36 -21.71 -2.03
N TYR A 4 2.64 -21.44 -0.75
CA TYR A 4 1.65 -21.08 0.27
C TYR A 4 1.57 -19.56 0.53
N LEU A 5 2.37 -18.76 -0.18
CA LEU A 5 2.51 -17.32 0.04
C LEU A 5 2.26 -16.54 -1.25
N PRO A 6 1.09 -16.70 -1.91
CA PRO A 6 0.74 -15.79 -3.00
C PRO A 6 0.51 -14.38 -2.44
N LEU A 7 0.93 -13.37 -3.21
CA LEU A 7 0.89 -11.96 -2.80
C LEU A 7 -0.48 -11.54 -2.24
N ASP A 8 -1.57 -11.91 -2.90
CA ASP A 8 -2.91 -11.51 -2.46
C ASP A 8 -3.26 -12.08 -1.08
N ALA A 9 -2.97 -13.36 -0.83
CA ALA A 9 -3.21 -13.97 0.48
C ALA A 9 -2.32 -13.35 1.58
N VAL A 10 -1.09 -12.94 1.23
CA VAL A 10 -0.20 -12.23 2.16
C VAL A 10 -0.75 -10.84 2.48
N LEU A 11 -1.27 -10.12 1.49
CA LEU A 11 -1.91 -8.80 1.70
C LEU A 11 -3.18 -8.92 2.56
N ASP A 12 -4.02 -9.91 2.31
CA ASP A 12 -5.20 -10.18 3.14
C ASP A 12 -4.80 -10.42 4.60
N GLY A 13 -3.76 -11.23 4.81
CA GLY A 13 -3.20 -11.49 6.14
C GLY A 13 -2.64 -10.23 6.79
N LEU A 14 -1.86 -9.45 6.05
CA LEU A 14 -1.28 -8.18 6.50
C LEU A 14 -2.37 -7.20 6.94
N PHE A 15 -3.36 -6.94 6.08
CA PHE A 15 -4.45 -6.02 6.39
C PHE A 15 -5.38 -6.55 7.49
N GLY A 16 -5.50 -7.88 7.62
CA GLY A 16 -6.16 -8.50 8.77
C GLY A 16 -5.46 -8.20 10.10
N VAL A 17 -4.12 -8.25 10.13
CA VAL A 17 -3.32 -7.85 11.32
C VAL A 17 -3.47 -6.34 11.59
N VAL A 18 -3.36 -5.52 10.56
CA VAL A 18 -3.54 -4.05 10.66
C VAL A 18 -4.91 -3.71 11.25
N SER A 19 -5.97 -4.37 10.76
CA SER A 19 -7.32 -4.15 11.26
C SER A 19 -7.46 -4.50 12.75
N ARG A 20 -6.89 -5.61 13.18
CA ARG A 20 -6.93 -6.04 14.59
C ARG A 20 -6.16 -5.13 15.52
N LEU A 21 -5.00 -4.63 15.09
CA LEU A 21 -4.11 -3.82 15.93
C LEU A 21 -4.54 -2.35 15.98
N PHE A 22 -5.01 -1.80 14.86
CA PHE A 22 -5.24 -0.35 14.72
C PHE A 22 -6.71 0.03 14.51
N GLY A 23 -7.61 -0.94 14.33
CA GLY A 23 -9.04 -0.68 14.12
C GLY A 23 -9.33 0.01 12.79
N VAL A 24 -8.48 -0.15 11.79
CA VAL A 24 -8.68 0.38 10.43
C VAL A 24 -8.83 -0.75 9.43
N THR A 25 -9.59 -0.52 8.37
CA THR A 25 -9.79 -1.48 7.28
C THR A 25 -9.13 -0.93 6.01
N ALA A 26 -8.36 -1.77 5.32
CA ALA A 26 -7.85 -1.43 4.00
C ALA A 26 -8.84 -1.89 2.93
N VAL A 27 -9.18 -0.99 2.02
CA VAL A 27 -10.09 -1.25 0.89
C VAL A 27 -9.35 -0.91 -0.39
N GLU A 28 -9.21 -1.88 -1.28
CA GLU A 28 -8.63 -1.62 -2.61
C GLU A 28 -9.55 -0.74 -3.44
N ARG A 29 -8.99 0.28 -4.09
CA ARG A 29 -9.72 1.27 -4.88
C ARG A 29 -9.19 1.30 -6.30
N GLN A 30 -10.09 1.50 -7.26
CA GLN A 30 -9.64 1.91 -8.57
C GLN A 30 -9.10 3.34 -8.48
N PRO A 31 -7.88 3.62 -8.98
CA PRO A 31 -7.31 4.97 -8.89
C PRO A 31 -8.22 6.07 -9.44
N ALA A 32 -8.91 5.81 -10.54
CA ALA A 32 -9.84 6.73 -11.17
C ALA A 32 -11.00 7.16 -10.25
N ASP A 33 -11.46 6.27 -9.35
CA ASP A 33 -12.59 6.56 -8.44
C ASP A 33 -12.24 7.65 -7.39
N VAL A 34 -10.96 7.84 -7.14
CA VAL A 34 -10.44 8.84 -6.19
C VAL A 34 -9.66 9.97 -6.88
N GLY A 35 -9.73 10.05 -8.21
CA GLY A 35 -9.02 11.04 -9.00
C GLY A 35 -7.50 10.87 -9.04
N ALA A 36 -7.00 9.67 -8.72
CA ALA A 36 -5.60 9.35 -8.75
C ALA A 36 -5.18 8.74 -10.10
N GLN A 37 -3.88 8.81 -10.39
CA GLN A 37 -3.26 8.11 -11.52
C GLN A 37 -2.16 7.19 -11.00
N VAL A 38 -1.93 6.08 -11.68
CA VAL A 38 -0.82 5.16 -11.42
C VAL A 38 0.16 5.19 -12.58
N TRP A 39 1.42 4.91 -12.29
CA TRP A 39 2.53 4.93 -13.26
C TRP A 39 2.78 3.56 -13.92
N ASP A 40 2.15 2.51 -13.40
CA ASP A 40 2.23 1.16 -13.94
C ASP A 40 0.91 0.42 -13.64
N GLU A 41 0.50 -0.47 -14.53
CA GLU A 41 -0.77 -1.20 -14.44
C GLU A 41 -0.88 -2.13 -13.22
N HIS A 42 0.25 -2.53 -12.64
CA HIS A 42 0.32 -3.40 -11.46
C HIS A 42 0.36 -2.63 -10.14
N VAL A 43 0.39 -1.31 -10.18
CA VAL A 43 0.34 -0.49 -8.96
C VAL A 43 -1.08 -0.53 -8.42
N ARG A 44 -1.19 -0.90 -7.14
CA ARG A 44 -2.47 -1.03 -6.42
C ARG A 44 -2.64 0.15 -5.48
N LEU A 45 -3.85 0.63 -5.33
CA LEU A 45 -4.21 1.70 -4.41
C LEU A 45 -5.13 1.16 -3.32
N PHE A 46 -4.75 1.37 -2.07
CA PHE A 46 -5.57 1.03 -0.92
C PHE A 46 -5.96 2.28 -0.15
N GLU A 47 -7.22 2.34 0.23
CA GLU A 47 -7.79 3.34 1.12
C GLU A 47 -7.93 2.74 2.52
N LEU A 48 -7.33 3.38 3.53
CA LEU A 48 -7.53 3.01 4.92
C LEU A 48 -8.74 3.75 5.48
N ARG A 49 -9.66 2.99 6.10
CA ARG A 49 -10.89 3.49 6.71
C ARG A 49 -10.93 3.18 8.19
N LYS A 50 -11.47 4.10 8.96
CA LYS A 50 -11.86 3.86 10.36
C LYS A 50 -13.13 3.04 10.44
N SER A 51 -13.49 2.63 11.66
CA SER A 51 -14.73 1.90 11.94
C SER A 51 -16.02 2.64 11.57
N ASP A 52 -15.98 3.98 11.48
CA ASP A 52 -17.08 4.83 11.02
C ASP A 52 -17.18 4.90 9.48
N GLY A 53 -16.32 4.18 8.76
CA GLY A 53 -16.27 4.16 7.31
C GLY A 53 -15.55 5.35 6.67
N GLN A 54 -15.08 6.34 7.46
CA GLN A 54 -14.41 7.51 6.93
C GLN A 54 -12.98 7.16 6.49
N PRO A 55 -12.53 7.64 5.32
CA PRO A 55 -11.16 7.47 4.88
C PRO A 55 -10.21 8.22 5.83
N THR A 56 -9.06 7.63 6.12
CA THR A 56 -8.05 8.21 6.99
C THR A 56 -6.69 8.37 6.31
N ALA A 57 -6.41 7.55 5.31
CA ALA A 57 -5.17 7.59 4.54
C ALA A 57 -5.30 6.83 3.22
N TYR A 58 -4.31 6.99 2.33
CA TYR A 58 -4.15 6.19 1.13
C TYR A 58 -2.72 5.63 1.05
N VAL A 59 -2.58 4.46 0.43
CA VAL A 59 -1.27 3.87 0.13
C VAL A 59 -1.25 3.27 -1.27
N PHE A 60 -0.24 3.67 -2.05
CA PHE A 60 0.11 2.99 -3.29
C PHE A 60 1.05 1.84 -2.97
N LEU A 61 0.75 0.67 -3.49
CA LEU A 61 1.63 -0.50 -3.45
C LEU A 61 2.12 -0.78 -4.87
N ASP A 62 3.43 -0.65 -5.06
CA ASP A 62 4.13 -1.03 -6.29
C ASP A 62 4.91 -2.33 -6.05
N PRO A 63 4.30 -3.52 -6.29
CA PRO A 63 4.83 -4.77 -5.76
C PRO A 63 5.94 -5.39 -6.60
N PHE A 64 5.96 -5.18 -7.94
CA PHE A 64 6.77 -6.01 -8.84
C PHE A 64 8.05 -5.33 -9.31
N ALA A 65 9.08 -6.16 -9.55
CA ALA A 65 10.34 -5.72 -10.14
C ALA A 65 10.15 -5.28 -11.60
N ARG A 66 10.75 -4.14 -11.94
CA ARG A 66 10.89 -3.61 -13.30
C ARG A 66 12.31 -3.07 -13.46
N ALA A 67 13.25 -3.95 -13.78
CA ALA A 67 14.68 -3.67 -13.71
C ALA A 67 15.16 -2.47 -14.56
N ALA A 68 14.43 -2.10 -15.62
CA ALA A 68 14.75 -0.95 -16.46
C ALA A 68 14.26 0.40 -15.87
N GLU A 69 13.29 0.38 -14.95
CA GLU A 69 12.58 1.58 -14.48
C GLU A 69 12.68 1.78 -12.96
N LYS A 70 12.98 0.72 -12.22
CA LYS A 70 12.87 0.66 -10.78
C LYS A 70 14.11 0.04 -10.16
N ARG A 71 14.73 0.74 -9.22
CA ARG A 71 15.87 0.20 -8.47
C ARG A 71 15.47 -1.01 -7.63
N GLY A 72 16.42 -1.91 -7.35
CA GLY A 72 16.22 -3.05 -6.46
C GLY A 72 16.05 -2.63 -4.99
N GLY A 73 15.58 -3.58 -4.17
CA GLY A 73 15.26 -3.37 -2.77
C GLY A 73 13.78 -3.08 -2.54
N ALA A 74 13.42 -2.78 -1.30
CA ALA A 74 12.10 -2.30 -0.93
C ALA A 74 12.25 -1.05 -0.08
N TRP A 75 11.24 -0.18 -0.11
CA TRP A 75 11.20 1.04 0.69
C TRP A 75 9.78 1.59 0.77
N MET A 76 9.57 2.47 1.73
CA MET A 76 8.39 3.32 1.83
C MET A 76 8.80 4.77 1.64
N ASP A 77 7.99 5.52 0.90
CA ASP A 77 8.12 6.97 0.74
C ASP A 77 6.81 7.66 1.14
N GLU A 78 6.94 8.85 1.72
CA GLU A 78 5.83 9.75 1.96
C GLU A 78 5.49 10.52 0.69
N VAL A 79 4.29 10.31 0.15
CA VAL A 79 3.81 11.11 -0.99
C VAL A 79 3.33 12.48 -0.51
N CYS A 80 2.53 12.49 0.54
CA CYS A 80 2.16 13.72 1.25
C CYS A 80 1.74 13.42 2.68
N SER A 81 2.10 14.32 3.59
CA SER A 81 1.75 14.24 5.00
C SER A 81 0.34 14.77 5.26
N ARG A 82 -0.23 14.38 6.40
CA ARG A 82 -1.46 14.97 6.92
C ARG A 82 -1.26 16.48 7.14
N SER A 83 -2.22 17.30 6.70
CA SER A 83 -2.11 18.76 6.84
C SER A 83 -3.46 19.46 6.84
N ARG A 84 -3.69 20.35 7.80
CA ARG A 84 -4.83 21.26 7.80
C ARG A 84 -4.66 22.39 6.78
N ALA A 85 -3.46 22.93 6.66
CA ALA A 85 -3.17 24.03 5.74
C ALA A 85 -3.41 23.65 4.27
N CYS A 86 -3.32 22.36 3.93
CA CYS A 86 -3.55 21.85 2.59
C CYS A 86 -4.89 21.08 2.46
N ALA A 87 -5.85 21.36 3.35
CA ALA A 87 -7.17 20.71 3.30
C ALA A 87 -7.93 21.14 2.04
N SER A 88 -8.61 20.19 1.39
CA SER A 88 -9.57 20.50 0.33
C SER A 88 -10.83 21.16 0.90
N ALA A 89 -11.58 21.89 0.07
CA ALA A 89 -12.83 22.50 0.50
C ALA A 89 -13.79 21.45 1.07
N GLY A 90 -14.28 21.71 2.29
CA GLY A 90 -15.18 20.79 3.01
C GLY A 90 -14.48 19.65 3.79
N SER A 91 -13.15 19.58 3.76
CA SER A 91 -12.36 18.60 4.50
C SER A 91 -11.66 19.25 5.71
N ALA A 92 -11.57 18.53 6.83
CA ALA A 92 -10.87 19.01 8.03
C ALA A 92 -9.35 19.05 7.85
N ALA A 93 -8.79 18.16 7.03
CA ALA A 93 -7.37 18.07 6.69
C ALA A 93 -7.16 17.31 5.37
N ARG A 94 -6.03 17.54 4.71
CA ARG A 94 -5.53 16.65 3.66
C ARG A 94 -5.12 15.32 4.31
N LEU A 95 -5.56 14.21 3.73
CA LEU A 95 -5.19 12.88 4.21
C LEU A 95 -3.75 12.52 3.81
N PRO A 96 -3.02 11.80 4.65
CA PRO A 96 -1.69 11.32 4.31
C PRO A 96 -1.75 10.25 3.21
N VAL A 97 -0.74 10.24 2.36
CA VAL A 97 -0.57 9.25 1.30
C VAL A 97 0.84 8.69 1.39
N ALA A 98 0.94 7.38 1.45
CA ALA A 98 2.19 6.64 1.42
C ALA A 98 2.40 5.93 0.07
N HIS A 99 3.64 5.58 -0.22
CA HIS A 99 4.02 4.76 -1.35
C HIS A 99 4.93 3.63 -0.86
N MET A 100 4.47 2.39 -0.99
CA MET A 100 5.25 1.19 -0.66
C MET A 100 5.76 0.57 -1.95
N VAL A 101 7.07 0.40 -2.05
CA VAL A 101 7.74 -0.16 -3.21
C VAL A 101 8.41 -1.47 -2.84
N CYS A 102 8.12 -2.51 -3.61
CA CYS A 102 8.73 -3.84 -3.49
C CYS A 102 9.32 -4.26 -4.85
N ASN A 103 10.07 -5.34 -4.87
CA ASN A 103 10.66 -5.90 -6.08
C ASN A 103 10.43 -7.41 -6.16
N GLN A 104 9.17 -7.82 -6.01
CA GLN A 104 8.76 -9.22 -6.11
C GLN A 104 8.70 -9.66 -7.57
N SER A 105 8.76 -10.98 -7.79
CA SER A 105 8.54 -11.54 -9.11
C SER A 105 7.08 -11.34 -9.54
N PRO A 106 6.81 -10.81 -10.74
CA PRO A 106 5.44 -10.64 -11.21
C PRO A 106 4.76 -11.99 -11.46
N PRO A 107 3.42 -12.01 -11.61
CA PRO A 107 2.70 -13.18 -12.10
C PRO A 107 3.22 -13.63 -13.46
N VAL A 108 3.18 -14.93 -13.75
CA VAL A 108 3.68 -15.49 -15.01
C VAL A 108 2.52 -16.13 -15.78
N ALA A 109 2.30 -15.67 -17.00
CA ALA A 109 1.40 -16.33 -17.93
C ALA A 109 2.04 -17.62 -18.46
N ASN A 110 1.37 -18.74 -18.31
CA ASN A 110 1.82 -20.06 -18.78
C ASN A 110 1.34 -20.31 -20.23
N ALA A 111 2.01 -21.24 -20.90
CA ALA A 111 1.69 -21.60 -22.29
C ALA A 111 0.29 -22.25 -22.45
N ASP A 112 -0.29 -22.79 -21.37
CA ASP A 112 -1.62 -23.36 -21.31
C ASP A 112 -2.74 -22.35 -21.05
N GLY A 113 -2.42 -21.04 -21.00
CA GLY A 113 -3.35 -19.96 -20.73
C GLY A 113 -3.64 -19.74 -19.23
N THR A 114 -3.05 -20.51 -18.34
CA THR A 114 -3.14 -20.26 -16.89
C THR A 114 -2.16 -19.16 -16.45
N VAL A 115 -2.41 -18.57 -15.29
CA VAL A 115 -1.51 -17.58 -14.68
C VAL A 115 -1.00 -18.14 -13.36
N THR A 116 0.31 -18.26 -13.25
CA THR A 116 0.96 -18.52 -11.96
C THR A 116 1.02 -17.20 -11.18
N PRO A 117 0.40 -17.12 -9.99
CA PRO A 117 0.41 -15.89 -9.20
C PRO A 117 1.83 -15.54 -8.74
N SER A 118 2.03 -14.29 -8.34
CA SER A 118 3.24 -13.87 -7.65
C SER A 118 3.35 -14.63 -6.33
N LEU A 119 4.37 -15.46 -6.20
CA LEU A 119 4.63 -16.29 -5.02
C LEU A 119 5.82 -15.72 -4.25
N MET A 120 5.58 -15.35 -3.00
CA MET A 120 6.58 -14.69 -2.15
C MET A 120 7.47 -15.71 -1.43
N THR A 121 8.72 -15.34 -1.19
CA THR A 121 9.56 -15.96 -0.18
C THR A 121 9.18 -15.44 1.20
N PHE A 122 9.60 -16.13 2.26
CA PHE A 122 9.37 -15.64 3.63
C PHE A 122 10.07 -14.29 3.87
N GLY A 123 11.29 -14.10 3.36
CA GLY A 123 11.98 -12.82 3.46
C GLY A 123 11.27 -11.67 2.74
N GLU A 124 10.63 -11.92 1.59
CA GLU A 124 9.80 -10.91 0.92
C GLU A 124 8.55 -10.57 1.73
N VAL A 125 7.95 -11.54 2.43
CA VAL A 125 6.85 -11.28 3.37
C VAL A 125 7.32 -10.41 4.54
N GLU A 126 8.46 -10.75 5.18
CA GLU A 126 9.04 -9.93 6.26
C GLU A 126 9.29 -8.49 5.78
N THR A 127 9.86 -8.33 4.60
CA THR A 127 10.11 -7.01 4.01
C THR A 127 8.81 -6.23 3.79
N LEU A 128 7.77 -6.86 3.22
CA LEU A 128 6.48 -6.22 3.01
C LEU A 128 5.85 -5.74 4.33
N PHE A 129 5.93 -6.57 5.38
CA PHE A 129 5.45 -6.19 6.72
C PHE A 129 6.27 -5.04 7.31
N HIS A 130 7.59 -5.03 7.10
CA HIS A 130 8.49 -3.96 7.56
C HIS A 130 8.12 -2.62 6.91
N GLU A 131 8.02 -2.58 5.58
CA GLU A 131 7.64 -1.36 4.84
C GLU A 131 6.22 -0.89 5.19
N CYS A 132 5.30 -1.85 5.41
CA CYS A 132 3.97 -1.52 5.89
C CYS A 132 4.01 -0.87 7.28
N GLY A 133 4.93 -1.28 8.16
CA GLY A 133 5.12 -0.65 9.47
C GLY A 133 5.47 0.84 9.36
N HIS A 134 6.40 1.19 8.46
CA HIS A 134 6.74 2.58 8.16
C HIS A 134 5.54 3.34 7.57
N ALA A 135 4.85 2.74 6.60
CA ALA A 135 3.67 3.33 5.99
C ALA A 135 2.55 3.58 7.02
N LEU A 136 2.31 2.65 7.94
CA LEU A 136 1.32 2.80 9.00
C LEU A 136 1.66 3.93 9.96
N GLN A 137 2.92 4.09 10.34
CA GLN A 137 3.37 5.20 11.18
C GLN A 137 2.99 6.54 10.53
N HIS A 138 3.31 6.71 9.24
CA HIS A 138 2.96 7.89 8.48
C HIS A 138 1.44 8.06 8.31
N MET A 139 0.74 7.01 7.88
CA MET A 139 -0.70 7.05 7.56
C MET A 139 -1.61 7.22 8.77
N LEU A 140 -1.22 6.73 9.94
CA LEU A 140 -2.05 6.77 11.15
C LEU A 140 -1.69 7.93 12.06
N THR A 141 -0.74 8.79 11.69
CA THR A 141 -0.44 10.02 12.43
C THR A 141 -1.69 10.89 12.56
N ARG A 142 -1.87 11.48 13.75
CA ARG A 142 -2.97 12.40 14.04
C ARG A 142 -2.51 13.85 14.13
N VAL A 143 -1.20 14.06 14.00
CA VAL A 143 -0.62 15.40 13.99
C VAL A 143 -0.91 16.02 12.63
N ASP A 144 -1.44 17.24 12.65
CA ASP A 144 -1.83 17.97 11.42
C ASP A 144 -0.71 18.91 10.92
N GLU A 145 0.42 18.93 11.63
CA GLU A 145 1.58 19.78 11.35
C GLU A 145 2.70 18.92 10.77
N GLY A 146 2.89 18.99 9.45
CA GLY A 146 3.81 18.13 8.69
C GLY A 146 5.29 18.19 9.10
N HIS A 147 5.71 19.19 9.90
CA HIS A 147 7.09 19.28 10.40
C HIS A 147 7.33 18.51 11.71
N VAL A 148 6.30 17.95 12.32
CA VAL A 148 6.34 17.24 13.60
C VAL A 148 5.53 15.93 13.57
N SER A 149 5.12 15.53 12.38
CA SER A 149 4.39 14.27 12.15
C SER A 149 5.31 13.14 11.71
#